data_cedc2658c5bf84b7a323e96851a7c2c8
#
_entry.id   cedc2658c5bf84b7a323e96851a7c2c8
#
_cell.length_a   1.000
_cell.length_b   1.000
_cell.length_c   1.000
_cell.angle_alpha   90.00
_cell.angle_beta   90.00
_cell.angle_gamma   90.00
#
_symmetry.space_group_name_H-M   'P 1'
#
loop_
_entity.id
_entity.type
_entity.pdbx_description
1 polymer ?
#
loop_
_entity_poly.entity_id
_entity_poly.type
_entity_poly.pdbx_seq_one_letter_code
_entity_poly.pdbx_strand_id
1 'polypeptide(L)'
;MKTRPNPPESSAELVRRAINFSAGPAALPDEVLKQAQAELLDFRDTGMGVMEMSHRGEVFMAVAAEAENDLRELLEIPANYKILFLQGGGIGEFAAVPLNLLRGGTKADYVNTGMWSTKGIEEAKK
;
A
#
# COMPACT_ATOMS: atom_id res chain seq x y z
N MET A 1 -35.06 0.38 18.58
CA MET A 1 -34.08 -0.24 17.68
C MET A 1 -34.74 -0.33 16.31
N LYS A 2 -34.43 0.56 15.36
CA LYS A 2 -35.07 0.56 14.04
C LYS A 2 -34.28 -0.41 13.16
N THR A 3 -34.93 -1.49 12.76
CA THR A 3 -34.40 -2.46 11.78
C THR A 3 -34.21 -1.76 10.43
N ARG A 4 -33.02 -1.80 9.88
CA ARG A 4 -32.76 -1.38 8.49
C ARG A 4 -33.54 -2.33 7.58
N PRO A 5 -34.27 -1.83 6.56
CA PRO A 5 -34.87 -2.69 5.57
C PRO A 5 -33.76 -3.42 4.79
N ASN A 6 -33.99 -4.71 4.49
CA ASN A 6 -33.12 -5.46 3.57
C ASN A 6 -33.15 -4.78 2.21
N PRO A 7 -31.98 -4.68 1.54
CA PRO A 7 -31.94 -4.20 0.16
C PRO A 7 -32.76 -5.12 -0.75
N PRO A 8 -33.44 -4.59 -1.78
CA PRO A 8 -34.20 -5.39 -2.71
C PRO A 8 -33.29 -6.33 -3.52
N GLU A 9 -33.69 -7.59 -3.57
CA GLU A 9 -33.14 -8.56 -4.52
C GLU A 9 -33.58 -8.16 -5.95
N SER A 10 -32.60 -7.99 -6.86
CA SER A 10 -32.74 -7.71 -8.30
C SER A 10 -32.76 -6.24 -8.72
N SER A 11 -31.62 -5.77 -8.90
CA SER A 11 -31.05 -5.00 -10.03
C SER A 11 -29.63 -4.69 -9.62
N ALA A 12 -28.67 -4.84 -10.52
CA ALA A 12 -27.32 -4.35 -10.29
C ALA A 12 -27.38 -2.82 -10.23
N GLU A 13 -27.81 -2.30 -9.08
CA GLU A 13 -27.78 -0.88 -8.79
C GLU A 13 -26.31 -0.51 -8.87
N LEU A 14 -25.94 0.23 -9.90
CA LEU A 14 -24.61 0.80 -10.06
C LEU A 14 -24.28 1.53 -8.77
N VAL A 15 -23.48 0.93 -7.93
CA VAL A 15 -22.99 1.58 -6.71
C VAL A 15 -22.32 2.87 -7.14
N ARG A 16 -23.00 4.00 -6.89
CA ARG A 16 -22.47 5.32 -7.24
C ARG A 16 -21.32 5.64 -6.31
N ARG A 17 -20.10 5.37 -6.75
CA ARG A 17 -18.90 5.65 -5.98
C ARG A 17 -18.53 7.12 -6.03
N ALA A 18 -18.03 7.63 -4.90
CA ALA A 18 -17.48 8.97 -4.85
C ALA A 18 -16.15 9.04 -5.64
N ILE A 19 -15.94 10.15 -6.33
CA ILE A 19 -14.66 10.49 -6.95
C ILE A 19 -13.76 11.03 -5.83
N ASN A 20 -12.89 10.16 -5.29
CA ASN A 20 -12.04 10.47 -4.15
C ASN A 20 -10.57 10.59 -4.59
N PHE A 21 -10.03 11.81 -4.52
CA PHE A 21 -8.62 12.14 -4.79
C PHE A 21 -7.86 12.49 -3.51
N SER A 22 -8.23 11.94 -2.36
CA SER A 22 -7.50 12.17 -1.11
C SER A 22 -6.04 11.70 -1.24
N ALA A 23 -5.16 12.38 -0.53
CA ALA A 23 -3.73 12.04 -0.49
C ALA A 23 -3.52 10.79 0.38
N GLY A 24 -3.41 9.65 -0.25
CA GLY A 24 -3.26 8.33 0.37
C GLY A 24 -4.49 7.46 0.12
N PRO A 25 -5.55 7.46 0.97
CA PRO A 25 -6.70 6.59 0.78
C PRO A 25 -7.64 7.14 -0.33
N ALA A 26 -7.21 7.06 -1.57
CA ALA A 26 -7.95 7.50 -2.75
C ALA A 26 -8.85 6.37 -3.31
N ALA A 27 -9.60 6.69 -4.37
CA ALA A 27 -10.42 5.71 -5.06
C ALA A 27 -9.53 4.63 -5.71
N LEU A 28 -9.92 3.37 -5.52
CA LEU A 28 -9.34 2.22 -6.21
C LEU A 28 -10.17 1.87 -7.44
N PRO A 29 -9.61 1.22 -8.46
CA PRO A 29 -10.39 0.68 -9.57
C PRO A 29 -11.49 -0.29 -9.08
N ASP A 30 -12.65 -0.27 -9.74
CA ASP A 30 -13.80 -1.09 -9.36
C ASP A 30 -13.49 -2.59 -9.47
N GLU A 31 -12.73 -2.98 -10.46
CA GLU A 31 -12.30 -4.35 -10.68
C GLU A 31 -11.46 -4.88 -9.52
N VAL A 32 -10.55 -4.07 -9.01
CA VAL A 32 -9.71 -4.42 -7.84
C VAL A 32 -10.57 -4.62 -6.59
N LEU A 33 -11.56 -3.75 -6.37
CA LEU A 33 -12.45 -3.87 -5.23
C LEU A 33 -13.38 -5.07 -5.32
N LYS A 34 -13.88 -5.39 -6.52
CA LYS A 34 -14.70 -6.58 -6.76
C LYS A 34 -13.91 -7.86 -6.53
N GLN A 35 -12.67 -7.90 -7.00
CA GLN A 35 -11.77 -9.02 -6.75
C GLN A 35 -11.51 -9.17 -5.24
N ALA A 36 -11.11 -8.10 -4.55
CA ALA A 36 -10.89 -8.11 -3.12
C ALA A 36 -12.13 -8.55 -2.32
N GLN A 37 -13.34 -8.15 -2.77
CA GLN A 37 -14.60 -8.58 -2.17
C GLN A 37 -14.85 -10.09 -2.37
N ALA A 38 -14.58 -10.61 -3.57
CA ALA A 38 -14.76 -12.02 -3.88
C ALA A 38 -13.80 -12.92 -3.09
N GLU A 39 -12.56 -12.45 -2.89
CA GLU A 39 -11.50 -13.18 -2.20
C GLU A 39 -11.42 -12.90 -0.68
N LEU A 40 -12.36 -12.10 -0.14
CA LEU A 40 -12.30 -11.64 1.25
C LEU A 40 -12.36 -12.77 2.27
N LEU A 41 -13.19 -13.78 2.03
CA LEU A 41 -13.37 -14.93 2.91
C LEU A 41 -12.55 -16.15 2.51
N ASP A 42 -12.24 -16.27 1.23
CA ASP A 42 -11.51 -17.41 0.68
C ASP A 42 -10.62 -16.97 -0.48
N PHE A 43 -9.34 -16.76 -0.18
CA PHE A 43 -8.35 -16.37 -1.17
C PHE A 43 -7.84 -17.60 -1.92
N ARG A 44 -8.16 -17.71 -3.20
CA ARG A 44 -7.67 -18.77 -4.11
C ARG A 44 -7.88 -20.19 -3.56
N ASP A 45 -9.06 -20.49 -3.03
CA ASP A 45 -9.45 -21.79 -2.50
C ASP A 45 -8.60 -22.27 -1.30
N THR A 46 -8.04 -21.35 -0.53
CA THR A 46 -7.25 -21.68 0.68
C THR A 46 -8.10 -21.90 1.93
N GLY A 47 -9.40 -21.57 1.85
CA GLY A 47 -10.32 -21.62 2.99
C GLY A 47 -10.14 -20.47 3.99
N MET A 48 -9.34 -19.45 3.67
CA MET A 48 -9.13 -18.27 4.51
C MET A 48 -8.85 -17.02 3.68
N GLY A 49 -9.19 -15.85 4.21
CA GLY A 49 -8.86 -14.55 3.59
C GLY A 49 -7.38 -14.18 3.81
N VAL A 50 -6.83 -13.31 2.94
CA VAL A 50 -5.43 -12.86 3.05
C VAL A 50 -5.12 -12.24 4.41
N MET A 51 -6.08 -11.56 5.04
CA MET A 51 -5.92 -10.93 6.35
C MET A 51 -5.72 -11.93 7.50
N GLU A 52 -6.08 -13.21 7.31
CA GLU A 52 -5.95 -14.28 8.30
C GLU A 52 -4.65 -15.07 8.13
N MET A 53 -3.91 -14.83 7.03
CA MET A 53 -2.69 -15.57 6.71
C MET A 53 -1.47 -15.03 7.45
N SER A 54 -0.61 -15.93 7.87
CA SER A 54 0.72 -15.55 8.35
C SER A 54 1.55 -14.98 7.21
N HIS A 55 2.20 -13.83 7.43
CA HIS A 55 3.13 -13.24 6.45
C HIS A 55 4.34 -14.13 6.12
N ARG A 56 4.56 -15.21 6.87
CA ARG A 56 5.60 -16.23 6.63
C ARG A 56 5.04 -17.51 6.01
N GLY A 57 3.73 -17.58 5.77
CA GLY A 57 3.08 -18.69 5.07
C GLY A 57 3.38 -18.67 3.57
N GLU A 58 3.41 -19.84 2.96
CA GLU A 58 3.75 -20.00 1.53
C GLU A 58 2.84 -19.17 0.62
N VAL A 59 1.54 -19.16 0.90
CA VAL A 59 0.54 -18.41 0.10
C VAL A 59 0.80 -16.91 0.19
N PHE A 60 1.03 -16.37 1.39
CA PHE A 60 1.32 -14.96 1.56
C PHE A 60 2.67 -14.57 0.92
N MET A 61 3.67 -15.42 1.05
CA MET A 61 4.97 -15.21 0.41
C MET A 61 4.86 -15.21 -1.13
N ALA A 62 3.98 -16.03 -1.70
CA ALA A 62 3.68 -15.99 -3.12
C ALA A 62 3.04 -14.65 -3.54
N VAL A 63 2.05 -14.17 -2.77
CA VAL A 63 1.43 -12.84 -3.00
C VAL A 63 2.47 -11.71 -2.96
N ALA A 64 3.38 -11.75 -1.98
CA ALA A 64 4.44 -10.75 -1.87
C ALA A 64 5.42 -10.80 -3.05
N ALA A 65 5.75 -12.01 -3.52
CA ALA A 65 6.61 -12.19 -4.70
C ALA A 65 5.92 -11.72 -5.99
N GLU A 66 4.62 -12.02 -6.17
CA GLU A 66 3.83 -11.50 -7.29
C GLU A 66 3.84 -9.96 -7.28
N ALA A 67 3.56 -9.33 -6.13
CA ALA A 67 3.57 -7.87 -6.01
C ALA A 67 4.94 -7.25 -6.33
N GLU A 68 6.04 -7.88 -5.90
CA GLU A 68 7.39 -7.43 -6.26
C GLU A 68 7.64 -7.54 -7.78
N ASN A 69 7.25 -8.66 -8.38
CA ASN A 69 7.42 -8.89 -9.82
C ASN A 69 6.60 -7.90 -10.65
N ASP A 70 5.34 -7.67 -10.26
CA ASP A 70 4.46 -6.70 -10.93
C ASP A 70 5.03 -5.28 -10.89
N LEU A 71 5.53 -4.84 -9.73
CA LEU A 71 6.20 -3.54 -9.60
C LEU A 71 7.45 -3.47 -10.47
N ARG A 72 8.23 -4.53 -10.52
CA ARG A 72 9.44 -4.61 -11.32
C ARG A 72 9.15 -4.50 -12.80
N GLU A 73 8.11 -5.19 -13.26
CA GLU A 73 7.68 -5.16 -14.66
C GLU A 73 7.07 -3.80 -15.03
N LEU A 74 6.10 -3.32 -14.26
CA LEU A 74 5.38 -2.07 -14.54
C LEU A 74 6.28 -0.83 -14.53
N LEU A 75 7.30 -0.81 -13.69
CA LEU A 75 8.23 0.31 -13.54
C LEU A 75 9.58 0.06 -14.23
N GLU A 76 9.73 -1.05 -14.96
CA GLU A 76 10.97 -1.44 -15.65
C GLU A 76 12.21 -1.40 -14.73
N ILE A 77 12.04 -1.88 -13.47
CA ILE A 77 13.09 -1.80 -12.45
C ILE A 77 14.23 -2.76 -12.78
N PRO A 78 15.48 -2.26 -12.99
CA PRO A 78 16.62 -3.11 -13.30
C PRO A 78 16.94 -4.11 -12.17
N ALA A 79 17.51 -5.26 -12.52
CA ALA A 79 17.80 -6.35 -11.58
C ALA A 79 18.78 -5.96 -10.45
N ASN A 80 19.59 -4.92 -10.65
CA ASN A 80 20.51 -4.41 -9.63
C ASN A 80 19.84 -3.53 -8.55
N TYR A 81 18.56 -3.21 -8.71
CA TYR A 81 17.76 -2.54 -7.67
C TYR A 81 16.96 -3.56 -6.85
N LYS A 82 16.82 -3.30 -5.57
CA LYS A 82 15.96 -4.06 -4.65
C LYS A 82 14.65 -3.34 -4.43
N ILE A 83 13.55 -4.10 -4.37
CA ILE A 83 12.24 -3.60 -3.97
C ILE A 83 12.04 -4.02 -2.51
N LEU A 84 11.68 -3.09 -1.65
CA LEU A 84 11.48 -3.32 -0.23
C LEU A 84 10.10 -2.84 0.19
N PHE A 85 9.33 -3.71 0.80
CA PHE A 85 8.06 -3.37 1.44
C PHE A 85 8.31 -3.11 2.92
N LEU A 86 8.37 -1.81 3.31
CA LEU A 86 8.73 -1.40 4.65
C LEU A 86 7.53 -0.77 5.38
N GLN A 87 7.48 -0.96 6.68
CA GLN A 87 6.56 -0.27 7.56
C GLN A 87 7.06 1.16 7.86
N GLY A 88 6.18 2.03 8.38
CA GLY A 88 6.56 3.39 8.83
C GLY A 88 6.04 4.52 7.92
N GLY A 89 5.55 4.18 6.73
CA GLY A 89 5.03 5.15 5.76
C GLY A 89 6.07 6.18 5.36
N GLY A 90 5.64 7.30 4.76
CA GLY A 90 6.54 8.36 4.28
C GLY A 90 7.39 9.00 5.38
N ILE A 91 6.90 9.08 6.63
CA ILE A 91 7.69 9.63 7.75
C ILE A 91 8.80 8.66 8.14
N GLY A 92 8.52 7.36 8.15
CA GLY A 92 9.55 6.34 8.37
C GLY A 92 10.65 6.41 7.31
N GLU A 93 10.30 6.63 6.05
CA GLU A 93 11.27 6.80 4.96
C GLU A 93 12.10 8.09 5.10
N PHE A 94 11.53 9.19 5.59
CA PHE A 94 12.30 10.40 5.86
C PHE A 94 13.42 10.17 6.90
N ALA A 95 13.22 9.29 7.85
CA ALA A 95 14.26 8.88 8.80
C ALA A 95 15.20 7.83 8.18
N ALA A 96 14.65 6.84 7.45
CA ALA A 96 15.42 5.73 6.90
C ALA A 96 16.47 6.19 5.86
N VAL A 97 16.13 7.16 5.03
CA VAL A 97 17.04 7.68 4.00
C VAL A 97 18.35 8.23 4.60
N PRO A 98 18.34 9.22 5.51
CA PRO A 98 19.57 9.71 6.10
C PRO A 98 20.30 8.67 6.95
N LEU A 99 19.59 7.84 7.71
CA LEU A 99 20.19 6.77 8.51
C LEU A 99 21.01 5.77 7.67
N ASN A 100 20.55 5.47 6.45
CA ASN A 100 21.21 4.49 5.60
C ASN A 100 22.22 5.11 4.63
N LEU A 101 21.98 6.32 4.13
CA LEU A 101 22.77 6.90 3.04
C LEU A 101 23.84 7.88 3.51
N LEU A 102 23.74 8.41 4.73
CA LEU A 102 24.73 9.36 5.24
C LEU A 102 26.14 8.73 5.44
N ARG A 103 26.20 7.43 5.71
CA ARG A 103 27.41 6.59 5.73
C ARG A 103 28.63 7.21 6.43
N GLY A 104 28.40 7.80 7.62
CA GLY A 104 29.44 8.48 8.38
C GLY A 104 29.66 9.95 7.98
N GLY A 105 28.96 10.45 6.99
CA GLY A 105 28.85 11.89 6.73
C GLY A 105 28.12 12.60 7.86
N THR A 106 28.37 13.89 8.04
CA THR A 106 27.76 14.72 9.09
C THR A 106 26.84 15.80 8.53
N LYS A 107 26.70 15.87 7.23
CA LYS A 107 25.93 16.90 6.53
C LYS A 107 25.14 16.31 5.37
N ALA A 108 23.95 16.83 5.17
CA ALA A 108 23.12 16.57 4.00
C ALA A 108 22.38 17.85 3.61
N ASP A 109 22.22 18.10 2.32
CA ASP A 109 21.49 19.23 1.79
C ASP A 109 20.06 18.83 1.47
N TYR A 110 19.12 19.71 1.82
CA TYR A 110 17.70 19.51 1.58
C TYR A 110 17.11 20.67 0.79
N VAL A 111 16.42 20.37 -0.30
CA VAL A 111 15.62 21.36 -1.02
C VAL A 111 14.25 21.43 -0.34
N ASN A 112 13.99 22.56 0.35
CA ASN A 112 12.73 22.73 1.04
C ASN A 112 11.70 23.40 0.12
N THR A 113 10.70 22.62 -0.30
CA THR A 113 9.64 23.05 -1.23
C THR A 113 8.26 23.13 -0.58
N GLY A 114 8.13 22.83 0.72
CA GLY A 114 6.85 22.89 1.42
C GLY A 114 6.79 22.01 2.68
N MET A 115 5.58 21.70 3.10
CA MET A 115 5.32 20.99 4.37
C MET A 115 6.02 19.63 4.47
N TRP A 116 6.01 18.85 3.40
CA TRP A 116 6.59 17.49 3.45
C TRP A 116 8.12 17.53 3.47
N SER A 117 8.75 18.40 2.72
CA SER A 117 10.20 18.58 2.79
C SER A 117 10.64 19.14 4.16
N THR A 118 9.85 20.02 4.77
CA THR A 118 10.09 20.49 6.15
C THR A 118 10.06 19.30 7.13
N LYS A 119 9.05 18.42 7.04
CA LYS A 119 9.00 17.20 7.86
C LYS A 119 10.20 16.27 7.61
N GLY A 120 10.62 16.12 6.37
CA GLY A 120 11.81 15.34 6.03
C GLY A 120 13.08 15.89 6.70
N ILE A 121 13.24 17.22 6.71
CA ILE A 121 14.35 17.90 7.40
C ILE A 121 14.28 17.69 8.92
N GLU A 122 13.09 17.74 9.50
CA GLU A 122 12.88 17.51 10.94
C GLU A 122 13.26 16.08 11.35
N GLU A 123 12.87 15.09 10.57
CA GLU A 123 13.23 13.69 10.84
C GLU A 123 14.74 13.45 10.69
N ALA A 124 15.38 14.06 9.70
CA ALA A 124 16.81 13.94 9.48
C ALA A 124 17.68 14.59 10.59
N LYS A 125 17.11 15.47 11.40
CA LYS A 125 17.81 16.13 12.53
C LYS A 125 17.76 15.35 13.84
N LYS A 126 16.93 14.31 13.92
CA LYS A 126 16.81 13.45 15.10
C LYS A 126 17.97 12.46 15.19
#